data_65e2879a5e119261da76f29eac8a66d3
#
_entry.id   65e2879a5e119261da76f29eac8a66d3
#
_cell.length_a   1.000
_cell.length_b   1.000
_cell.length_c   1.000
_cell.angle_alpha   90.00
_cell.angle_beta   90.00
_cell.angle_gamma   90.00
#
_symmetry.space_group_name_H-M   'P 1'
#
loop_
_entity.id
_entity.type
_entity.pdbx_description
1 polymer ?
#
loop_
_entity_poly.entity_id
_entity_poly.type
_entity_poly.pdbx_seq_one_letter_code
_entity_poly.pdbx_strand_id
1 'polypeptide(L)'
;MKRRLVAVLALVPLACGDDSRATAGASDSATTAPTTATATAPTTDGTGTSTATTTTIPTTSEGTTTEDPVLPTSTSTAASSTTTTGTAGPGTTGPGTTTDATTGEPIDVCKVQDDMDAVGECDQEAPPDSFDPELQWTWTGPNGDAYSIVTPLVANLTDDNADGVIDLCDTPDIVVVASPSSGSVGQPGRVYVLDGATGTQHAVFATAVDHTVTPAIGDIDGDGLPEIVTSVVGGNPIAFEHDGAPKWTSASGWPEAYSGSIALGDVDNDGDVEILAGNRLFDHNGVLLVTLNQPAGSWSSSALADLDGDGDLEIVLGHAAFQHTGEALFVSAVDPGYPSIADLDGDGLPEVLVSNVNGLSLLNHDGSIIFQNQQPTGDPVGFTTWLRPSTVHDFDGDGEPEFAVSSANNYTVYRPQGPTILWKAPVSDFSGIAAGTAFDFLGDGVAEAMYADEQTMFIFGGAGEALLQIPRSSGTLSEYPVVADVDNDGSAEIVVVSCQFGGTPSPTVQVIRDKEDRWIQARRIWNQHTYHVTNMVYLV
;
A
#
# COMPACT_ATOMS: atom_id res chain seq x y z
N MET A 1 -23.49 20.54 43.55
CA MET A 1 -22.21 20.67 42.82
C MET A 1 -21.50 19.33 42.85
N LYS A 2 -21.71 18.52 41.84
CA LYS A 2 -20.99 17.24 41.65
C LYS A 2 -19.93 17.48 40.58
N ARG A 3 -18.67 17.50 40.96
CA ARG A 3 -17.54 17.53 40.05
C ARG A 3 -17.45 16.17 39.39
N ARG A 4 -17.64 16.11 38.07
CA ARG A 4 -17.26 14.97 37.25
C ARG A 4 -15.73 15.02 37.07
N LEU A 5 -15.06 14.00 37.54
CA LEU A 5 -13.66 13.74 37.21
C LEU A 5 -13.68 13.24 35.75
N VAL A 6 -13.19 14.06 34.83
CA VAL A 6 -12.85 13.63 33.48
C VAL A 6 -11.46 13.03 33.61
N ALA A 7 -11.33 11.70 33.49
CA ALA A 7 -10.06 11.05 33.33
C ALA A 7 -9.54 11.42 31.93
N VAL A 8 -8.63 12.36 31.86
CA VAL A 8 -7.84 12.62 30.66
C VAL A 8 -6.86 11.43 30.57
N LEU A 9 -7.13 10.52 29.65
CA LEU A 9 -6.13 9.55 29.23
C LEU A 9 -5.03 10.37 28.56
N ALA A 10 -3.90 10.54 29.24
CA ALA A 10 -2.71 11.11 28.63
C ALA A 10 -2.23 10.12 27.57
N LEU A 11 -2.52 10.42 26.32
CA LEU A 11 -1.84 9.82 25.17
C LEU A 11 -0.37 10.19 25.30
N VAL A 12 0.47 9.19 25.54
CA VAL A 12 1.93 9.33 25.45
C VAL A 12 2.22 9.71 24.00
N PRO A 13 2.82 10.86 23.71
CA PRO A 13 3.18 11.20 22.35
C PRO A 13 4.26 10.22 21.89
N LEU A 14 3.92 9.40 20.91
CA LEU A 14 4.90 8.74 20.05
C LEU A 14 5.52 9.83 19.18
N ALA A 15 6.63 10.36 19.61
CA ALA A 15 7.32 11.43 18.90
C ALA A 15 8.64 10.91 18.40
N CYS A 16 8.93 11.11 17.13
CA CYS A 16 10.29 11.11 16.64
C CYS A 16 11.12 12.10 17.49
N GLY A 17 12.09 11.62 18.23
CA GLY A 17 13.09 12.48 18.87
C GLY A 17 12.71 13.16 20.19
N ASP A 18 11.66 12.77 20.89
CA ASP A 18 11.41 13.26 22.25
C ASP A 18 11.93 12.27 23.29
N ASP A 19 13.03 12.64 23.95
CA ASP A 19 13.73 11.87 24.98
C ASP A 19 12.97 11.75 26.32
N SER A 20 11.67 12.04 26.37
CA SER A 20 10.88 11.88 27.59
C SER A 20 10.49 10.41 27.84
N ARG A 21 11.48 9.53 28.01
CA ARG A 21 11.32 8.32 28.78
C ARG A 21 10.98 8.72 30.21
N ALA A 22 9.70 8.69 30.56
CA ALA A 22 9.29 8.69 31.94
C ALA A 22 9.85 7.43 32.59
N THR A 23 10.98 7.55 33.28
CA THR A 23 11.45 6.55 34.21
C THR A 23 10.41 6.43 35.32
N ALA A 24 9.55 5.41 35.21
CA ALA A 24 8.73 4.99 36.32
C ALA A 24 9.67 4.49 37.43
N GLY A 25 9.96 5.36 38.36
CA GLY A 25 10.66 5.01 39.60
C GLY A 25 9.81 4.02 40.38
N ALA A 26 10.33 2.81 40.56
CA ALA A 26 9.82 1.86 41.50
C ALA A 26 9.91 2.46 42.88
N SER A 27 8.80 2.75 43.55
CA SER A 27 8.71 2.92 44.96
C SER A 27 7.99 1.72 45.57
N ASP A 28 8.79 0.83 46.19
CA ASP A 28 8.30 -0.15 47.15
C ASP A 28 7.49 0.53 48.24
N SER A 29 6.30 0.06 48.50
CA SER A 29 5.75 0.02 49.85
C SER A 29 4.73 -1.11 49.97
N ALA A 30 5.15 -2.09 50.76
CA ALA A 30 4.32 -3.16 51.29
C ALA A 30 3.18 -2.59 52.16
N THR A 31 2.03 -3.24 52.17
CA THR A 31 1.42 -3.85 53.36
C THR A 31 -0.08 -4.18 53.14
N THR A 32 -0.37 -5.39 53.61
CA THR A 32 -1.59 -5.92 54.23
C THR A 32 -2.78 -6.33 53.35
N ALA A 33 -2.93 -7.64 53.27
CA ALA A 33 -4.23 -8.30 53.12
C ALA A 33 -5.12 -8.11 54.37
N PRO A 34 -6.43 -8.18 54.26
CA PRO A 34 -7.08 -9.32 54.87
C PRO A 34 -8.32 -9.93 54.19
N THR A 35 -8.43 -11.23 54.39
CA THR A 35 -9.63 -12.04 54.75
C THR A 35 -10.79 -12.20 53.76
N THR A 36 -10.87 -13.44 53.30
CA THR A 36 -12.01 -14.37 53.12
C THR A 36 -13.41 -13.85 53.41
N ALA A 37 -14.30 -14.08 52.45
CA ALA A 37 -15.70 -14.41 52.70
C ALA A 37 -16.21 -15.41 51.65
N THR A 38 -16.55 -16.58 52.17
CA THR A 38 -17.24 -17.71 51.56
C THR A 38 -18.71 -17.35 51.37
N ALA A 39 -19.28 -17.63 50.19
CA ALA A 39 -20.74 -17.75 50.07
C ALA A 39 -21.09 -18.85 49.06
N THR A 40 -21.86 -19.75 49.58
CA THR A 40 -22.49 -20.98 49.13
C THR A 40 -23.39 -20.83 47.91
N ALA A 41 -23.35 -21.86 47.08
CA ALA A 41 -24.35 -22.13 46.03
C ALA A 41 -25.65 -22.71 46.62
N PRO A 42 -26.75 -22.64 45.92
CA PRO A 42 -27.72 -23.71 45.92
C PRO A 42 -27.93 -24.33 44.52
N THR A 43 -27.84 -25.64 44.54
CA THR A 43 -28.35 -26.61 43.57
C THR A 43 -29.88 -26.60 43.47
N THR A 44 -30.44 -26.67 42.27
CA THR A 44 -31.73 -27.32 42.06
C THR A 44 -31.74 -28.08 40.72
N ASP A 45 -32.03 -29.37 40.87
CA ASP A 45 -32.38 -30.34 39.83
C ASP A 45 -33.62 -29.92 39.03
N GLY A 46 -33.62 -30.29 37.75
CA GLY A 46 -34.80 -30.20 36.89
C GLY A 46 -34.66 -31.10 35.69
N THR A 47 -35.01 -32.35 35.83
CA THR A 47 -35.22 -33.35 34.77
C THR A 47 -36.35 -32.95 33.80
N GLY A 48 -36.06 -33.02 32.50
CA GLY A 48 -37.06 -32.82 31.44
C GLY A 48 -36.72 -33.63 30.19
N THR A 49 -37.49 -34.62 29.94
CA THR A 49 -37.45 -35.72 29.00
C THR A 49 -37.46 -35.29 27.52
N SER A 50 -36.64 -35.95 26.73
CA SER A 50 -36.58 -35.91 25.26
C SER A 50 -37.80 -36.57 24.63
N THR A 51 -38.31 -35.99 23.52
CA THR A 51 -39.11 -36.73 22.56
C THR A 51 -38.61 -36.44 21.16
N ALA A 52 -38.00 -37.43 20.54
CA ALA A 52 -37.61 -37.44 19.14
C ALA A 52 -38.85 -37.73 18.29
N THR A 53 -39.09 -36.94 17.25
CA THR A 53 -40.07 -37.28 16.23
C THR A 53 -39.33 -37.43 14.89
N THR A 54 -39.27 -38.66 14.46
CA THR A 54 -38.78 -39.10 13.15
C THR A 54 -39.92 -38.88 12.13
N THR A 55 -39.65 -38.17 11.05
CA THR A 55 -40.56 -38.15 9.90
C THR A 55 -39.81 -38.65 8.68
N THR A 56 -40.31 -39.76 8.17
CA THR A 56 -39.85 -40.49 6.99
C THR A 56 -40.25 -39.80 5.69
N ILE A 57 -39.35 -39.88 4.73
CA ILE A 57 -39.48 -39.49 3.31
C ILE A 57 -40.28 -40.59 2.56
N PRO A 58 -41.06 -40.26 1.54
CA PRO A 58 -41.29 -41.18 0.43
C PRO A 58 -40.64 -40.67 -0.85
N THR A 59 -39.76 -41.49 -1.41
CA THR A 59 -39.31 -41.53 -2.78
C THR A 59 -40.43 -41.83 -3.75
N THR A 60 -40.54 -41.05 -4.84
CA THR A 60 -41.09 -41.53 -6.10
C THR A 60 -40.24 -41.00 -7.25
N SER A 61 -39.72 -41.94 -8.00
CA SER A 61 -39.07 -41.76 -9.30
C SER A 61 -40.13 -41.64 -10.38
N GLU A 62 -39.96 -40.71 -11.33
CA GLU A 62 -40.33 -40.93 -12.73
C GLU A 62 -39.53 -39.97 -13.59
N GLY A 63 -38.88 -40.53 -14.61
CA GLY A 63 -38.05 -39.83 -15.57
C GLY A 63 -38.86 -39.21 -16.70
N THR A 64 -38.32 -38.17 -17.27
CA THR A 64 -38.59 -37.81 -18.66
C THR A 64 -37.39 -37.08 -19.26
N THR A 65 -36.91 -37.60 -20.34
CA THR A 65 -35.92 -37.07 -21.28
C THR A 65 -36.46 -35.84 -21.97
N THR A 66 -35.63 -34.78 -22.10
CA THR A 66 -35.64 -33.87 -23.27
C THR A 66 -34.36 -33.02 -23.30
N GLU A 67 -33.60 -33.28 -24.33
CA GLU A 67 -32.94 -32.45 -25.32
C GLU A 67 -32.11 -31.21 -24.86
N ASP A 68 -30.77 -31.34 -25.05
CA ASP A 68 -29.78 -30.29 -25.11
C ASP A 68 -30.11 -29.23 -26.18
N PRO A 69 -29.89 -27.94 -25.91
CA PRO A 69 -29.72 -26.95 -26.99
C PRO A 69 -28.26 -26.85 -27.39
N VAL A 70 -28.05 -27.13 -28.67
CA VAL A 70 -26.80 -27.08 -29.42
C VAL A 70 -26.27 -25.64 -29.46
N LEU A 71 -25.03 -25.46 -29.01
CA LEU A 71 -24.22 -24.25 -29.26
C LEU A 71 -23.83 -24.15 -30.75
N PRO A 72 -23.86 -22.99 -31.38
CA PRO A 72 -23.40 -22.85 -32.77
C PRO A 72 -21.86 -22.80 -32.80
N THR A 73 -21.26 -23.78 -33.42
CA THR A 73 -19.86 -23.82 -33.85
C THR A 73 -19.59 -22.78 -34.92
N SER A 74 -18.74 -21.82 -34.66
CA SER A 74 -18.18 -20.93 -35.69
C SER A 74 -17.07 -21.65 -36.47
N THR A 75 -17.33 -21.96 -37.70
CA THR A 75 -16.36 -22.47 -38.68
C THR A 75 -15.46 -21.36 -39.19
N SER A 76 -14.19 -21.40 -38.84
CA SER A 76 -13.17 -20.59 -39.50
C SER A 76 -12.77 -21.24 -40.82
N THR A 77 -13.00 -20.53 -41.92
CA THR A 77 -12.60 -20.91 -43.26
C THR A 77 -11.12 -20.59 -43.47
N ALA A 78 -10.29 -21.61 -43.58
CA ALA A 78 -8.90 -21.49 -44.01
C ALA A 78 -8.83 -21.18 -45.51
N ALA A 79 -8.19 -20.07 -45.84
CA ALA A 79 -7.88 -19.73 -47.23
C ALA A 79 -6.62 -20.49 -47.68
N SER A 80 -6.76 -21.31 -48.70
CA SER A 80 -5.71 -22.07 -49.37
C SER A 80 -4.86 -21.14 -50.23
N SER A 81 -3.55 -21.04 -49.96
CA SER A 81 -2.59 -20.34 -50.84
C SER A 81 -2.03 -21.33 -51.88
N THR A 82 -2.24 -21.01 -53.14
CA THR A 82 -1.67 -21.70 -54.30
C THR A 82 -0.19 -21.36 -54.47
N THR A 83 0.63 -22.37 -54.45
CA THR A 83 2.07 -22.31 -54.80
C THR A 83 2.26 -22.18 -56.31
N THR A 84 2.90 -21.12 -56.76
CA THR A 84 3.44 -21.02 -58.12
C THR A 84 4.95 -21.16 -58.08
N THR A 85 5.43 -22.24 -58.69
CA THR A 85 6.86 -22.52 -58.96
C THR A 85 7.36 -21.63 -60.12
N GLY A 86 8.33 -20.78 -59.85
CA GLY A 86 9.06 -19.99 -60.85
C GLY A 86 10.56 -20.24 -60.74
N THR A 87 11.13 -20.58 -61.85
CA THR A 87 12.49 -21.04 -62.12
C THR A 87 13.56 -19.96 -61.88
N ALA A 88 14.70 -20.38 -61.29
CA ALA A 88 15.84 -19.53 -61.00
C ALA A 88 16.65 -19.07 -62.23
N GLY A 89 17.12 -17.81 -62.17
CA GLY A 89 18.24 -17.28 -62.93
C GLY A 89 19.13 -16.42 -62.04
N PRO A 90 20.47 -16.44 -62.20
CA PRO A 90 21.41 -15.86 -61.25
C PRO A 90 21.68 -14.37 -61.58
N GLY A 91 21.68 -13.51 -60.58
CA GLY A 91 22.08 -12.12 -60.76
C GLY A 91 22.21 -11.31 -59.47
N THR A 92 23.44 -11.05 -59.11
CA THR A 92 24.01 -9.87 -58.39
C THR A 92 23.43 -9.38 -57.07
N THR A 93 24.30 -9.49 -56.09
CA THR A 93 24.32 -8.91 -54.73
C THR A 93 24.07 -7.38 -54.70
N GLY A 94 23.03 -6.96 -53.98
CA GLY A 94 22.87 -5.64 -53.46
C GLY A 94 22.11 -5.76 -52.12
N PRO A 95 22.46 -4.99 -51.06
CA PRO A 95 21.72 -5.06 -49.80
C PRO A 95 20.36 -4.40 -49.98
N GLY A 96 19.32 -5.22 -50.10
CA GLY A 96 17.95 -4.75 -50.12
C GLY A 96 17.48 -4.50 -48.70
N THR A 97 17.35 -3.26 -48.32
CA THR A 97 16.49 -2.83 -47.23
C THR A 97 15.06 -3.24 -47.55
N THR A 98 14.58 -4.28 -46.86
CA THR A 98 13.15 -4.57 -46.79
C THR A 98 12.54 -3.58 -45.85
N THR A 99 12.04 -2.48 -46.34
CA THR A 99 11.05 -1.66 -45.66
C THR A 99 9.72 -2.38 -45.74
N ASP A 100 9.39 -3.18 -44.74
CA ASP A 100 8.00 -3.47 -44.41
C ASP A 100 7.42 -2.14 -43.89
N ALA A 101 6.65 -1.47 -44.69
CA ALA A 101 5.87 -0.31 -44.29
C ALA A 101 4.67 -0.83 -43.47
N THR A 102 4.86 -1.09 -42.19
CA THR A 102 3.78 -1.03 -41.23
C THR A 102 3.39 0.43 -41.11
N THR A 103 2.22 0.79 -41.63
CA THR A 103 1.58 2.09 -41.47
C THR A 103 0.94 2.17 -40.07
N GLY A 104 1.69 1.94 -39.01
CA GLY A 104 1.34 2.33 -37.65
C GLY A 104 1.94 3.72 -37.42
N GLU A 105 1.21 4.60 -36.76
CA GLU A 105 1.80 5.80 -36.15
C GLU A 105 2.98 5.34 -35.29
N PRO A 106 4.06 6.13 -35.18
CA PRO A 106 5.14 5.82 -34.23
C PRO A 106 4.55 5.68 -32.84
N ILE A 107 4.96 4.64 -32.12
CA ILE A 107 4.59 4.47 -30.72
C ILE A 107 5.11 5.69 -29.96
N ASP A 108 4.22 6.38 -29.25
CA ASP A 108 4.56 7.51 -28.39
C ASP A 108 5.04 6.95 -27.05
N VAL A 109 6.35 6.86 -26.88
CA VAL A 109 6.99 6.32 -25.67
C VAL A 109 6.83 7.22 -24.45
N CYS A 110 6.32 8.46 -24.66
CA CYS A 110 6.05 9.41 -23.58
C CYS A 110 4.65 9.26 -22.98
N LYS A 111 3.86 8.32 -23.48
CA LYS A 111 2.51 8.03 -22.98
C LYS A 111 2.34 6.57 -22.66
N VAL A 112 1.50 6.29 -21.67
CA VAL A 112 1.01 4.93 -21.42
C VAL A 112 0.35 4.42 -22.69
N GLN A 113 0.77 3.25 -23.19
CA GLN A 113 0.37 2.76 -24.52
C GLN A 113 -0.97 2.02 -24.51
N ASP A 114 -1.38 1.50 -23.37
CA ASP A 114 -2.69 0.88 -23.13
C ASP A 114 -2.99 0.84 -21.64
N ASP A 115 -4.17 0.35 -21.32
CA ASP A 115 -4.75 0.37 -19.97
C ASP A 115 -3.95 -0.41 -18.92
N MET A 116 -2.87 -1.08 -19.30
CA MET A 116 -2.18 -2.00 -18.40
C MET A 116 -0.66 -1.87 -18.36
N ASP A 117 0.00 -1.27 -19.36
CA ASP A 117 1.41 -1.55 -19.58
C ASP A 117 2.25 -0.31 -19.88
N ALA A 118 2.44 0.52 -18.88
CA ALA A 118 3.60 1.43 -18.88
C ALA A 118 4.93 0.65 -18.82
N VAL A 119 4.88 -0.64 -18.48
CA VAL A 119 6.00 -1.59 -18.52
C VAL A 119 5.50 -2.83 -19.25
N GLY A 120 6.06 -3.18 -20.41
CA GLY A 120 5.81 -4.45 -21.09
C GLY A 120 6.09 -5.63 -20.16
N GLU A 121 5.73 -6.85 -20.58
CA GLU A 121 6.05 -8.05 -19.81
C GLU A 121 7.52 -7.97 -19.38
N CYS A 122 7.76 -8.01 -18.06
CA CYS A 122 9.10 -8.01 -17.49
C CYS A 122 9.81 -9.33 -17.78
N ASP A 123 10.27 -9.49 -19.02
CA ASP A 123 11.23 -10.55 -19.40
C ASP A 123 12.68 -10.14 -19.09
N GLN A 124 12.88 -9.03 -18.36
CA GLN A 124 14.21 -8.54 -18.02
C GLN A 124 14.75 -9.32 -16.82
N GLU A 125 15.86 -10.00 -17.04
CA GLU A 125 16.67 -10.59 -15.98
C GLU A 125 17.94 -9.75 -15.83
N ALA A 126 18.25 -9.32 -14.63
CA ALA A 126 19.46 -8.56 -14.37
C ALA A 126 20.71 -9.42 -14.63
N PRO A 127 21.82 -8.86 -15.09
CA PRO A 127 23.04 -9.61 -15.26
C PRO A 127 23.48 -10.29 -13.95
N PRO A 128 24.14 -11.45 -13.98
CA PRO A 128 24.70 -12.07 -12.77
C PRO A 128 25.56 -11.10 -11.96
N ASP A 129 25.46 -11.15 -10.65
CA ASP A 129 26.14 -10.25 -9.70
C ASP A 129 25.67 -8.77 -9.80
N SER A 130 24.40 -8.53 -10.15
CA SER A 130 23.81 -7.19 -10.31
C SER A 130 23.28 -6.56 -9.02
N PHE A 131 23.69 -7.01 -7.86
CA PHE A 131 23.27 -6.43 -6.60
C PHE A 131 24.44 -5.72 -5.90
N ASP A 132 24.75 -4.47 -6.33
CA ASP A 132 25.80 -3.61 -5.75
C ASP A 132 25.19 -2.23 -5.39
N PRO A 133 24.29 -2.18 -4.38
CA PRO A 133 23.55 -0.96 -4.06
C PRO A 133 24.46 0.15 -3.53
N GLU A 134 24.24 1.38 -3.99
CA GLU A 134 24.87 2.58 -3.49
C GLU A 134 23.85 3.69 -3.22
N LEU A 135 24.25 4.66 -2.40
CA LEU A 135 23.49 5.88 -2.16
C LEU A 135 23.66 6.81 -3.37
N GLN A 136 22.57 7.08 -4.10
CA GLN A 136 22.58 7.98 -5.25
C GLN A 136 22.66 9.44 -4.78
N TRP A 137 21.73 9.87 -3.95
CA TRP A 137 21.73 11.19 -3.35
C TRP A 137 20.96 11.24 -2.03
N THR A 138 21.08 12.35 -1.31
CA THR A 138 20.33 12.63 -0.08
C THR A 138 19.81 14.05 -0.06
N TRP A 139 18.67 14.25 0.58
CA TRP A 139 18.12 15.57 0.84
C TRP A 139 17.77 15.73 2.31
N THR A 140 17.92 16.94 2.84
CA THR A 140 17.47 17.32 4.19
C THR A 140 16.63 18.57 4.06
N GLY A 141 15.41 18.53 4.57
CA GLY A 141 14.46 19.63 4.48
C GLY A 141 15.03 20.94 5.02
N PRO A 142 14.84 22.05 4.30
CA PRO A 142 15.36 23.36 4.69
C PRO A 142 14.56 23.94 5.87
N ASN A 143 15.13 24.95 6.53
CA ASN A 143 14.48 25.73 7.60
C ASN A 143 14.06 24.89 8.83
N GLY A 144 14.63 23.70 9.00
CA GLY A 144 14.30 22.79 10.09
C GLY A 144 13.22 21.76 9.76
N ASP A 145 12.63 21.77 8.58
CA ASP A 145 11.65 20.75 8.11
C ASP A 145 12.40 19.44 7.78
N ALA A 146 13.08 18.88 8.77
CA ALA A 146 14.00 17.75 8.60
C ALA A 146 13.36 16.38 8.91
N TYR A 147 12.06 16.34 9.20
CA TYR A 147 11.38 15.14 9.66
C TYR A 147 10.28 14.74 8.69
N SER A 148 10.39 13.56 8.09
CA SER A 148 9.33 12.93 7.30
C SER A 148 8.94 11.59 7.92
N ILE A 149 7.65 11.36 8.10
CA ILE A 149 7.08 10.21 8.83
C ILE A 149 5.93 9.55 8.08
N VAL A 150 5.76 9.91 6.82
CA VAL A 150 4.76 9.32 5.91
C VAL A 150 5.47 8.83 4.65
N THR A 151 4.83 7.93 3.95
CA THR A 151 5.36 7.35 2.71
C THR A 151 5.66 8.45 1.68
N PRO A 152 6.84 8.47 1.07
CA PRO A 152 7.12 9.35 -0.06
C PRO A 152 6.35 8.86 -1.30
N LEU A 153 6.05 9.77 -2.22
CA LEU A 153 5.38 9.43 -3.47
C LEU A 153 6.26 9.81 -4.66
N VAL A 154 6.00 9.18 -5.80
CA VAL A 154 6.70 9.42 -7.06
C VAL A 154 5.68 9.63 -8.17
N ALA A 155 5.83 10.71 -8.94
CA ALA A 155 5.03 11.00 -10.14
C ALA A 155 5.69 12.12 -10.95
N ASN A 156 5.35 12.25 -12.23
CA ASN A 156 5.78 13.40 -13.04
C ASN A 156 4.91 14.62 -12.71
N LEU A 157 5.52 15.67 -12.20
CA LEU A 157 4.86 16.92 -11.80
C LEU A 157 5.46 18.15 -12.48
N THR A 158 6.64 18.00 -13.11
CA THR A 158 7.39 19.10 -13.71
C THR A 158 7.82 18.77 -15.14
N ASP A 159 7.83 19.78 -16.03
CA ASP A 159 8.33 19.69 -17.41
C ASP A 159 9.85 19.89 -17.40
N ASP A 160 10.61 18.82 -17.17
CA ASP A 160 12.07 18.89 -17.02
C ASP A 160 12.79 18.91 -18.36
N ASN A 161 12.20 18.35 -19.39
CA ASN A 161 12.74 18.33 -20.75
C ASN A 161 12.44 19.63 -21.51
N ALA A 162 11.56 20.50 -20.96
CA ALA A 162 11.13 21.78 -21.49
C ALA A 162 10.47 21.72 -22.88
N ASP A 163 9.72 20.66 -23.14
CA ASP A 163 8.96 20.50 -24.37
C ASP A 163 7.53 21.08 -24.28
N GLY A 164 7.09 21.44 -23.08
CA GLY A 164 5.81 22.09 -22.79
C GLY A 164 4.70 21.12 -22.40
N VAL A 165 5.02 19.85 -22.16
CA VAL A 165 4.13 18.80 -21.69
C VAL A 165 4.74 18.16 -20.44
N ILE A 166 3.93 17.73 -19.48
CA ILE A 166 4.37 16.88 -18.37
C ILE A 166 3.94 15.47 -18.72
N ASP A 167 4.88 14.57 -18.96
CA ASP A 167 4.58 13.19 -19.36
C ASP A 167 5.70 12.21 -18.96
N LEU A 168 5.64 10.97 -19.46
CA LEU A 168 6.62 9.92 -19.10
C LEU A 168 8.04 10.16 -19.67
N CYS A 169 8.26 11.19 -20.47
CA CYS A 169 9.59 11.58 -20.95
C CYS A 169 10.29 12.57 -20.02
N ASP A 170 9.57 13.07 -19.02
CA ASP A 170 10.16 13.89 -17.97
C ASP A 170 10.81 13.01 -16.88
N THR A 171 11.67 13.62 -16.10
CA THR A 171 12.23 12.99 -14.90
C THR A 171 11.17 12.98 -13.80
N PRO A 172 10.83 11.80 -13.22
CA PRO A 172 9.87 11.76 -12.13
C PRO A 172 10.28 12.60 -10.93
N ASP A 173 9.28 13.19 -10.28
CA ASP A 173 9.45 13.96 -9.05
C ASP A 173 9.17 13.09 -7.83
N ILE A 174 9.91 13.34 -6.74
CA ILE A 174 9.64 12.75 -5.42
C ILE A 174 8.89 13.75 -4.57
N VAL A 175 7.69 13.37 -4.12
CA VAL A 175 6.85 14.17 -3.23
C VAL A 175 7.05 13.73 -1.79
N VAL A 176 7.45 14.69 -0.94
CA VAL A 176 7.76 14.45 0.48
C VAL A 176 6.97 15.42 1.35
N VAL A 177 6.31 14.89 2.37
CA VAL A 177 5.77 15.74 3.45
C VAL A 177 6.80 15.81 4.56
N ALA A 178 7.32 17.00 4.82
CA ALA A 178 8.33 17.22 5.86
C ALA A 178 7.92 18.32 6.83
N SER A 179 8.38 18.21 8.08
CA SER A 179 8.03 19.11 9.17
C SER A 179 9.23 19.47 10.06
N PRO A 180 9.15 20.55 10.85
CA PRO A 180 10.21 20.92 11.80
C PRO A 180 10.12 20.13 13.12
N SER A 181 9.13 19.25 13.26
CA SER A 181 8.87 18.51 14.49
C SER A 181 8.84 17.03 14.22
N SER A 182 9.45 16.29 15.10
CA SER A 182 9.55 14.84 15.06
C SER A 182 8.27 14.09 15.46
N GLY A 183 7.11 14.73 15.43
CA GLY A 183 5.94 13.90 15.53
C GLY A 183 5.04 14.12 16.72
N SER A 184 4.50 15.29 16.87
CA SER A 184 3.20 15.39 17.53
C SER A 184 2.13 15.29 16.45
N VAL A 185 1.15 14.42 16.68
CA VAL A 185 -0.10 14.39 15.92
C VAL A 185 -0.65 15.81 15.73
N GLY A 186 -1.07 16.15 14.51
CA GLY A 186 -1.66 17.46 14.21
C GLY A 186 -0.66 18.60 14.14
N GLN A 187 0.62 18.32 13.90
CA GLN A 187 1.61 19.36 13.61
C GLN A 187 1.61 19.72 12.12
N PRO A 188 1.86 20.98 11.79
CA PRO A 188 1.97 21.37 10.39
C PRO A 188 3.27 20.86 9.76
N GLY A 189 3.15 20.27 8.59
CA GLY A 189 4.22 20.00 7.65
C GLY A 189 4.04 20.78 6.36
N ARG A 190 4.90 20.55 5.39
CA ARG A 190 4.84 21.09 4.04
C ARG A 190 5.09 19.98 3.02
N VAL A 191 4.47 20.12 1.87
CA VAL A 191 4.76 19.30 0.70
C VAL A 191 5.97 19.90 -0.01
N TYR A 192 6.95 19.06 -0.28
CA TYR A 192 8.14 19.36 -1.07
C TYR A 192 8.12 18.48 -2.32
N VAL A 193 8.49 19.05 -3.46
CA VAL A 193 8.67 18.37 -4.73
C VAL A 193 10.16 18.41 -5.05
N LEU A 194 10.76 17.25 -5.25
CA LEU A 194 12.18 17.05 -5.48
C LEU A 194 12.37 16.36 -6.84
N ASP A 195 13.29 16.85 -7.63
CA ASP A 195 13.79 16.16 -8.82
C ASP A 195 14.32 14.76 -8.45
N GLY A 196 13.81 13.72 -9.08
CA GLY A 196 14.13 12.35 -8.72
C GLY A 196 15.58 11.96 -9.01
N ALA A 197 16.16 12.49 -10.09
CA ALA A 197 17.53 12.18 -10.48
C ALA A 197 18.58 12.81 -9.55
N THR A 198 18.29 14.00 -8.99
CA THR A 198 19.32 14.81 -8.30
C THR A 198 18.98 15.19 -6.87
N GLY A 199 17.72 15.06 -6.45
CA GLY A 199 17.21 15.55 -5.17
C GLY A 199 17.15 17.10 -5.10
N THR A 200 17.24 17.80 -6.24
CA THR A 200 17.07 19.23 -6.28
C THR A 200 15.63 19.60 -5.95
N GLN A 201 15.41 20.53 -5.02
CA GLN A 201 14.06 20.97 -4.70
C GLN A 201 13.49 21.81 -5.83
N HIS A 202 12.43 21.32 -6.49
CA HIS A 202 11.66 22.05 -7.50
C HIS A 202 10.67 23.01 -6.84
N ALA A 203 9.89 22.50 -5.87
CA ALA A 203 8.87 23.30 -5.22
C ALA A 203 8.76 23.03 -3.71
N VAL A 204 8.14 23.98 -3.01
CA VAL A 204 7.60 23.80 -1.66
C VAL A 204 6.26 24.50 -1.59
N PHE A 205 5.22 23.78 -1.14
CA PHE A 205 3.87 24.33 -1.10
C PHE A 205 3.72 25.31 0.07
N ALA A 206 3.05 26.43 -0.21
CA ALA A 206 2.89 27.50 0.76
C ALA A 206 1.89 27.15 1.88
N THR A 207 0.86 26.35 1.57
CA THR A 207 -0.15 25.92 2.53
C THR A 207 0.39 24.76 3.36
N ALA A 208 0.28 24.89 4.69
CA ALA A 208 0.67 23.83 5.60
C ALA A 208 -0.35 22.69 5.60
N VAL A 209 0.17 21.45 5.64
CA VAL A 209 -0.62 20.21 5.69
C VAL A 209 -0.39 19.48 7.01
N ASP A 210 -1.19 18.47 7.31
CA ASP A 210 -0.92 17.57 8.44
C ASP A 210 0.22 16.61 8.06
N HIS A 211 1.33 16.67 8.79
CA HIS A 211 2.50 15.89 8.47
C HIS A 211 2.38 14.39 8.75
N THR A 212 1.27 13.97 9.37
CA THR A 212 0.99 12.56 9.69
C THR A 212 0.08 11.88 8.66
N VAL A 213 -0.34 12.60 7.62
CA VAL A 213 -1.22 12.07 6.57
C VAL A 213 -0.39 11.82 5.32
N THR A 214 -0.36 10.56 4.88
CA THR A 214 0.22 10.21 3.57
C THR A 214 -0.68 10.77 2.47
N PRO A 215 -0.15 11.60 1.56
CA PRO A 215 -0.90 12.12 0.42
C PRO A 215 -1.19 11.03 -0.62
N ALA A 216 -1.98 11.40 -1.64
CA ALA A 216 -2.11 10.67 -2.88
C ALA A 216 -1.99 11.63 -4.07
N ILE A 217 -1.57 11.12 -5.22
CA ILE A 217 -1.37 11.87 -6.46
C ILE A 217 -2.19 11.22 -7.56
N GLY A 218 -2.89 12.03 -8.35
CA GLY A 218 -3.66 11.57 -9.50
C GLY A 218 -4.34 12.74 -10.20
N ASP A 219 -4.64 12.57 -11.48
CA ASP A 219 -5.46 13.51 -12.25
C ASP A 219 -6.92 13.35 -11.80
N ILE A 220 -7.36 14.20 -10.84
CA ILE A 220 -8.68 14.05 -10.23
C ILE A 220 -9.78 14.78 -11.00
N ASP A 221 -9.45 15.68 -11.94
CA ASP A 221 -10.44 16.45 -12.70
C ASP A 221 -10.34 16.26 -14.22
N GLY A 222 -9.48 15.34 -14.67
CA GLY A 222 -9.39 14.92 -16.07
C GLY A 222 -8.75 15.96 -16.99
N ASP A 223 -7.92 16.86 -16.44
CA ASP A 223 -7.25 17.88 -17.24
C ASP A 223 -5.90 17.42 -17.82
N GLY A 224 -5.44 16.24 -17.44
CA GLY A 224 -4.20 15.58 -17.87
C GLY A 224 -2.99 15.96 -17.03
N LEU A 225 -3.16 16.66 -15.91
CA LEU A 225 -2.12 17.00 -14.95
C LEU A 225 -2.50 16.45 -13.58
N PRO A 226 -1.56 15.84 -12.83
CA PRO A 226 -1.91 15.22 -11.57
C PRO A 226 -2.04 16.24 -10.43
N GLU A 227 -3.04 16.06 -9.56
CA GLU A 227 -3.18 16.75 -8.30
C GLU A 227 -2.54 15.98 -7.16
N ILE A 228 -2.17 16.73 -6.11
CA ILE A 228 -1.72 16.18 -4.83
C ILE A 228 -2.81 16.39 -3.80
N VAL A 229 -3.40 15.30 -3.30
CA VAL A 229 -4.47 15.33 -2.31
C VAL A 229 -3.93 14.88 -0.94
N THR A 230 -4.19 15.68 0.10
CA THR A 230 -3.80 15.38 1.48
C THR A 230 -4.80 16.02 2.47
N SER A 231 -4.42 16.26 3.71
CA SER A 231 -5.24 16.97 4.70
C SER A 231 -4.52 18.16 5.30
N VAL A 232 -5.24 19.22 5.59
CA VAL A 232 -4.74 20.27 6.49
C VAL A 232 -4.80 19.79 7.94
N VAL A 233 -4.02 20.42 8.82
CA VAL A 233 -4.14 20.18 10.27
C VAL A 233 -5.59 20.35 10.73
N GLY A 234 -6.14 19.29 11.32
CA GLY A 234 -7.56 19.24 11.69
C GLY A 234 -8.41 18.34 10.81
N GLY A 235 -7.81 17.72 9.78
CA GLY A 235 -8.40 16.62 9.03
C GLY A 235 -9.31 17.02 7.86
N ASN A 236 -9.31 18.26 7.39
CA ASN A 236 -10.03 18.61 6.17
C ASN A 236 -9.16 18.25 4.96
N PRO A 237 -9.64 17.41 4.02
CA PRO A 237 -8.94 17.18 2.76
C PRO A 237 -8.68 18.46 1.99
N ILE A 238 -7.53 18.53 1.35
CA ILE A 238 -7.08 19.63 0.49
C ILE A 238 -6.44 19.04 -0.77
N ALA A 239 -6.75 19.60 -1.92
CA ALA A 239 -6.05 19.30 -3.17
C ALA A 239 -5.21 20.50 -3.61
N PHE A 240 -4.09 20.17 -4.23
CA PHE A 240 -3.20 21.12 -4.89
C PHE A 240 -3.02 20.71 -6.34
N GLU A 241 -2.89 21.67 -7.22
CA GLU A 241 -2.40 21.46 -8.57
C GLU A 241 -0.94 20.95 -8.54
N HIS A 242 -0.48 20.34 -9.62
CA HIS A 242 0.91 19.86 -9.76
C HIS A 242 1.97 20.91 -9.39
N ASP A 243 1.68 22.20 -9.58
CA ASP A 243 2.59 23.33 -9.27
C ASP A 243 2.50 23.84 -7.82
N GLY A 244 1.62 23.21 -7.00
CA GLY A 244 1.39 23.56 -5.61
C GLY A 244 0.39 24.69 -5.37
N ALA A 245 -0.31 25.16 -6.40
CA ALA A 245 -1.44 26.06 -6.22
C ALA A 245 -2.61 25.33 -5.52
N PRO A 246 -3.20 25.89 -4.45
CA PRO A 246 -4.35 25.23 -3.84
C PRO A 246 -5.55 25.19 -4.79
N LYS A 247 -6.06 23.97 -5.08
CA LYS A 247 -7.25 23.75 -5.91
C LYS A 247 -8.52 23.95 -5.08
N TRP A 248 -8.65 23.20 -4.01
CA TRP A 248 -9.75 23.32 -3.05
C TRP A 248 -9.36 22.83 -1.65
N THR A 249 -10.14 23.19 -0.64
CA THR A 249 -10.13 22.59 0.70
C THR A 249 -11.55 22.19 1.05
N SER A 250 -11.78 20.93 1.39
CA SER A 250 -13.11 20.43 1.73
C SER A 250 -13.71 21.14 2.95
N ALA A 251 -15.01 21.40 2.90
CA ALA A 251 -15.76 21.90 4.06
C ALA A 251 -16.02 20.81 5.11
N SER A 252 -15.90 19.55 4.73
CA SER A 252 -16.11 18.39 5.58
C SER A 252 -14.76 17.79 5.99
N GLY A 253 -14.56 17.60 7.29
CA GLY A 253 -13.31 17.07 7.82
C GLY A 253 -13.33 15.55 7.96
N TRP A 254 -12.16 14.99 8.08
CA TRP A 254 -11.90 13.60 8.46
C TRP A 254 -11.32 13.58 9.90
N PRO A 255 -12.15 13.31 10.92
CA PRO A 255 -11.77 13.53 12.31
C PRO A 255 -10.72 12.53 12.85
N GLU A 256 -10.44 11.46 12.12
CA GLU A 256 -9.49 10.40 12.49
C GLU A 256 -8.23 10.43 11.62
N ALA A 257 -7.84 11.60 11.11
CA ALA A 257 -6.76 11.79 10.14
C ALA A 257 -5.33 11.49 10.66
N TYR A 258 -5.19 10.95 11.84
CA TYR A 258 -3.87 10.69 12.43
C TYR A 258 -3.21 9.45 11.84
N SER A 259 -2.06 9.63 11.17
CA SER A 259 -1.32 8.56 10.49
C SER A 259 -2.18 7.74 9.53
N GLY A 260 -3.16 8.38 8.94
CA GLY A 260 -3.93 7.82 7.85
C GLY A 260 -3.32 8.17 6.50
N SER A 261 -3.97 7.71 5.46
CA SER A 261 -3.62 8.02 4.08
C SER A 261 -4.86 8.42 3.29
N ILE A 262 -4.64 9.14 2.22
CA ILE A 262 -5.62 9.34 1.15
C ILE A 262 -5.48 8.19 0.15
N ALA A 263 -6.60 7.71 -0.38
CA ALA A 263 -6.63 6.86 -1.56
C ALA A 263 -7.52 7.51 -2.63
N LEU A 264 -7.14 7.32 -3.88
CA LEU A 264 -7.84 7.83 -5.06
C LEU A 264 -8.29 6.65 -5.92
N GLY A 265 -9.45 6.74 -6.54
CA GLY A 265 -9.98 5.78 -7.49
C GLY A 265 -11.30 6.23 -8.07
N ASP A 266 -11.56 5.86 -9.31
CA ASP A 266 -12.89 5.91 -9.94
C ASP A 266 -13.67 4.71 -9.38
N VAL A 267 -14.52 4.96 -8.36
CA VAL A 267 -15.13 3.87 -7.57
C VAL A 267 -16.39 3.30 -8.20
N ASP A 268 -16.96 3.98 -9.19
CA ASP A 268 -18.21 3.58 -9.85
C ASP A 268 -18.11 3.61 -11.39
N ASN A 269 -16.89 3.71 -11.90
CA ASN A 269 -16.55 3.69 -13.33
C ASN A 269 -17.28 4.78 -14.15
N ASP A 270 -17.54 5.95 -13.55
CA ASP A 270 -18.18 7.05 -14.23
C ASP A 270 -17.19 8.02 -14.93
N GLY A 271 -15.88 7.84 -14.65
CA GLY A 271 -14.76 8.60 -15.20
C GLY A 271 -14.31 9.77 -14.34
N ASP A 272 -14.97 10.03 -13.22
CA ASP A 272 -14.55 10.98 -12.20
C ASP A 272 -13.80 10.24 -11.09
N VAL A 273 -12.82 10.87 -10.44
CA VAL A 273 -12.01 10.21 -9.39
C VAL A 273 -12.56 10.56 -8.01
N GLU A 274 -12.84 9.55 -7.21
CA GLU A 274 -13.22 9.73 -5.81
C GLU A 274 -12.00 9.71 -4.90
N ILE A 275 -12.18 10.40 -3.76
CA ILE A 275 -11.16 10.58 -2.73
C ILE A 275 -11.61 9.90 -1.45
N LEU A 276 -10.91 8.84 -1.08
CA LEU A 276 -11.17 8.13 0.17
C LEU A 276 -10.25 8.65 1.27
N ALA A 277 -10.85 9.14 2.37
CA ALA A 277 -10.16 9.57 3.57
C ALA A 277 -10.76 8.88 4.80
N GLY A 278 -10.12 7.84 5.28
CA GLY A 278 -10.59 7.00 6.37
C GLY A 278 -11.94 6.35 6.03
N ASN A 279 -13.01 6.73 6.73
CA ASN A 279 -14.37 6.23 6.48
C ASN A 279 -15.25 7.22 5.69
N ARG A 280 -14.66 8.12 4.92
CA ARG A 280 -15.35 9.14 4.15
C ARG A 280 -14.93 9.16 2.70
N LEU A 281 -15.90 9.13 1.81
CA LEU A 281 -15.72 9.28 0.38
C LEU A 281 -16.12 10.70 -0.03
N PHE A 282 -15.29 11.31 -0.85
CA PHE A 282 -15.50 12.65 -1.41
C PHE A 282 -15.42 12.57 -2.93
N ASP A 283 -16.11 13.49 -3.62
CA ASP A 283 -15.91 13.67 -5.05
C ASP A 283 -14.60 14.41 -5.37
N HIS A 284 -14.23 14.47 -6.64
CA HIS A 284 -13.04 15.15 -7.16
C HIS A 284 -12.99 16.66 -6.80
N ASN A 285 -14.12 17.29 -6.42
CA ASN A 285 -14.20 18.67 -5.96
C ASN A 285 -14.08 18.80 -4.42
N GLY A 286 -13.85 17.71 -3.70
CA GLY A 286 -13.75 17.66 -2.25
C GLY A 286 -15.10 17.78 -1.52
N VAL A 287 -16.22 17.49 -2.21
CA VAL A 287 -17.56 17.46 -1.58
C VAL A 287 -17.79 16.07 -1.00
N LEU A 288 -18.16 15.99 0.28
CA LEU A 288 -18.45 14.73 0.95
C LEU A 288 -19.67 14.04 0.31
N LEU A 289 -19.44 12.84 -0.24
CA LEU A 289 -20.46 11.95 -0.81
C LEU A 289 -21.05 11.03 0.26
N VAL A 290 -20.19 10.28 0.95
CA VAL A 290 -20.57 9.22 1.88
C VAL A 290 -19.78 9.33 3.17
N THR A 291 -20.43 9.03 4.30
CA THR A 291 -19.76 8.69 5.56
C THR A 291 -20.20 7.28 5.94
N LEU A 292 -19.25 6.36 5.94
CA LEU A 292 -19.51 4.95 6.28
C LEU A 292 -19.89 4.80 7.75
N ASN A 293 -20.71 3.80 8.05
CA ASN A 293 -21.22 3.57 9.41
C ASN A 293 -20.26 2.77 10.31
N GLN A 294 -19.05 2.45 9.81
CA GLN A 294 -17.96 1.83 10.55
C GLN A 294 -16.76 2.80 10.61
N PRO A 295 -15.98 2.79 11.69
CA PRO A 295 -14.75 3.58 11.76
C PRO A 295 -13.63 2.93 10.95
N ALA A 296 -12.79 3.72 10.33
CA ALA A 296 -11.53 3.22 9.76
C ALA A 296 -10.52 2.82 10.86
N GLY A 297 -10.69 3.34 12.05
CA GLY A 297 -9.72 3.21 13.14
C GLY A 297 -8.67 4.31 13.11
N SER A 298 -8.20 4.72 14.28
CA SER A 298 -7.04 5.60 14.38
C SER A 298 -5.78 4.81 14.00
N TRP A 299 -4.87 5.43 13.29
CA TRP A 299 -3.60 4.80 12.87
C TRP A 299 -3.80 3.65 11.89
N SER A 300 -4.84 3.68 11.07
CA SER A 300 -5.02 2.74 9.98
C SER A 300 -5.37 3.49 8.70
N SER A 301 -5.11 2.85 7.57
CA SER A 301 -5.50 3.33 6.25
C SER A 301 -6.66 2.52 5.74
N SER A 302 -7.47 3.12 4.89
CA SER A 302 -8.48 2.43 4.09
C SER A 302 -7.96 2.26 2.67
N ALA A 303 -8.52 1.31 1.94
CA ALA A 303 -8.12 0.97 0.58
C ALA A 303 -9.35 0.90 -0.34
N LEU A 304 -9.11 1.01 -1.64
CA LEU A 304 -10.07 0.76 -2.71
C LEU A 304 -9.66 -0.51 -3.44
N ALA A 305 -10.57 -1.42 -3.69
CA ALA A 305 -10.34 -2.63 -4.46
C ALA A 305 -11.66 -3.24 -4.93
N ASP A 306 -11.67 -3.84 -6.11
CA ASP A 306 -12.77 -4.69 -6.59
C ASP A 306 -12.70 -6.04 -5.86
N LEU A 307 -13.56 -6.23 -4.85
CA LEU A 307 -13.59 -7.44 -4.03
C LEU A 307 -14.51 -8.53 -4.58
N ASP A 308 -15.55 -8.16 -5.32
CA ASP A 308 -16.55 -9.12 -5.78
C ASP A 308 -16.51 -9.37 -7.30
N GLY A 309 -15.58 -8.71 -8.00
CA GLY A 309 -15.32 -8.93 -9.42
C GLY A 309 -16.37 -8.30 -10.33
N ASP A 310 -17.10 -7.29 -9.87
CA ASP A 310 -18.13 -6.62 -10.67
C ASP A 310 -17.59 -5.40 -11.45
N GLY A 311 -16.37 -4.97 -11.13
CA GLY A 311 -15.62 -3.90 -11.78
C GLY A 311 -15.72 -2.56 -11.08
N ASP A 312 -16.64 -2.35 -10.15
CA ASP A 312 -16.67 -1.18 -9.26
C ASP A 312 -15.67 -1.39 -8.10
N LEU A 313 -15.17 -0.32 -7.48
CA LEU A 313 -14.23 -0.48 -6.37
C LEU A 313 -14.95 -0.39 -5.02
N GLU A 314 -14.75 -1.40 -4.17
CA GLU A 314 -15.20 -1.37 -2.80
C GLU A 314 -14.28 -0.55 -1.91
N ILE A 315 -14.90 0.10 -0.90
CA ILE A 315 -14.20 0.81 0.17
C ILE A 315 -13.88 -0.16 1.29
N VAL A 316 -12.60 -0.48 1.50
CA VAL A 316 -12.14 -1.49 2.46
C VAL A 316 -11.54 -0.83 3.69
N LEU A 317 -12.15 -1.07 4.86
CA LEU A 317 -11.68 -0.58 6.17
C LEU A 317 -10.93 -1.66 6.97
N GLY A 318 -10.53 -2.73 6.31
CA GLY A 318 -9.97 -3.94 6.92
C GLY A 318 -11.06 -4.86 7.46
N HIS A 319 -11.70 -4.52 8.57
CA HIS A 319 -12.77 -5.34 9.18
C HIS A 319 -14.12 -5.26 8.47
N ALA A 320 -14.30 -4.34 7.55
CA ALA A 320 -15.56 -4.10 6.82
C ALA A 320 -15.26 -3.60 5.41
N ALA A 321 -16.11 -3.94 4.47
CA ALA A 321 -16.11 -3.41 3.11
C ALA A 321 -17.49 -2.85 2.74
N PHE A 322 -17.50 -1.87 1.85
CA PHE A 322 -18.68 -1.13 1.43
C PHE A 322 -18.62 -0.86 -0.06
N GLN A 323 -19.76 -0.94 -0.72
CA GLN A 323 -19.96 -0.39 -2.05
C GLN A 323 -19.73 1.14 -2.05
N HIS A 324 -19.43 1.73 -3.20
CA HIS A 324 -19.30 3.19 -3.38
C HIS A 324 -20.50 3.98 -2.83
N THR A 325 -21.69 3.39 -2.84
CA THR A 325 -22.93 3.98 -2.29
C THR A 325 -22.97 4.07 -0.75
N GLY A 326 -22.02 3.40 -0.06
CA GLY A 326 -21.99 3.25 1.40
C GLY A 326 -22.85 2.11 1.94
N GLU A 327 -23.41 1.26 1.07
CA GLU A 327 -24.03 0.00 1.47
C GLU A 327 -22.93 -1.00 1.86
N ALA A 328 -23.10 -1.70 2.99
CA ALA A 328 -22.10 -2.65 3.45
C ALA A 328 -22.10 -3.91 2.59
N LEU A 329 -20.96 -4.24 2.01
CA LEU A 329 -20.72 -5.56 1.43
C LEU A 329 -20.62 -6.59 2.57
N PHE A 330 -19.75 -6.31 3.55
CA PHE A 330 -19.69 -7.09 4.79
C PHE A 330 -19.23 -6.24 5.99
N VAL A 331 -19.51 -6.73 7.19
CA VAL A 331 -18.91 -6.29 8.46
C VAL A 331 -18.53 -7.53 9.24
N SER A 332 -17.23 -7.78 9.40
CA SER A 332 -16.71 -8.96 10.09
C SER A 332 -16.59 -8.72 11.60
N ALA A 333 -16.22 -9.78 12.34
CA ALA A 333 -15.95 -9.71 13.76
C ALA A 333 -14.46 -9.40 14.10
N VAL A 334 -13.66 -9.07 13.09
CA VAL A 334 -12.27 -8.65 13.27
C VAL A 334 -12.25 -7.19 13.73
N ASP A 335 -11.30 -6.81 14.59
CA ASP A 335 -11.12 -5.41 14.98
C ASP A 335 -10.49 -4.60 13.81
N PRO A 336 -10.77 -3.29 13.72
CA PRO A 336 -10.16 -2.42 12.71
C PRO A 336 -8.63 -2.52 12.68
N GLY A 337 -8.05 -2.40 11.49
CA GLY A 337 -6.60 -2.47 11.26
C GLY A 337 -6.24 -2.09 9.84
N TYR A 338 -4.97 -2.21 9.48
CA TYR A 338 -4.50 -2.00 8.11
C TYR A 338 -4.99 -3.14 7.21
N PRO A 339 -5.72 -2.84 6.12
CA PRO A 339 -6.00 -3.82 5.08
C PRO A 339 -4.80 -3.95 4.11
N SER A 340 -4.55 -5.17 3.65
CA SER A 340 -3.81 -5.47 2.43
C SER A 340 -4.65 -6.45 1.63
N ILE A 341 -4.78 -6.21 0.33
CA ILE A 341 -5.75 -6.88 -0.52
C ILE A 341 -5.02 -7.59 -1.64
N ALA A 342 -5.22 -8.88 -1.75
CA ALA A 342 -4.65 -9.71 -2.81
C ALA A 342 -5.37 -11.06 -2.86
N ASP A 343 -5.38 -11.70 -4.03
CA ASP A 343 -5.77 -13.11 -4.17
C ASP A 343 -4.67 -13.98 -3.53
N LEU A 344 -4.92 -14.43 -2.31
CA LEU A 344 -3.96 -15.18 -1.47
C LEU A 344 -4.24 -16.69 -1.47
N ASP A 345 -5.31 -17.15 -2.11
CA ASP A 345 -5.65 -18.57 -2.19
C ASP A 345 -5.85 -19.08 -3.62
N GLY A 346 -5.71 -18.19 -4.63
CA GLY A 346 -5.72 -18.51 -6.05
C GLY A 346 -7.11 -18.79 -6.61
N ASP A 347 -8.18 -18.30 -5.96
CA ASP A 347 -9.55 -18.52 -6.42
C ASP A 347 -10.04 -17.44 -7.42
N GLY A 348 -9.25 -16.38 -7.61
CA GLY A 348 -9.50 -15.27 -8.52
C GLY A 348 -10.27 -14.11 -7.92
N LEU A 349 -10.58 -14.15 -6.62
CA LEU A 349 -11.14 -13.04 -5.85
C LEU A 349 -10.19 -12.69 -4.70
N PRO A 350 -10.00 -11.40 -4.36
CA PRO A 350 -8.97 -11.03 -3.41
C PRO A 350 -9.43 -11.22 -1.95
N GLU A 351 -8.52 -11.69 -1.11
CA GLU A 351 -8.64 -11.70 0.33
C GLU A 351 -8.28 -10.36 0.94
N VAL A 352 -8.81 -10.11 2.14
CA VAL A 352 -8.46 -8.97 2.97
C VAL A 352 -7.62 -9.43 4.16
N LEU A 353 -6.30 -9.22 4.08
CA LEU A 353 -5.39 -9.42 5.20
C LEU A 353 -5.44 -8.18 6.11
N VAL A 354 -5.77 -8.38 7.38
CA VAL A 354 -5.89 -7.31 8.38
C VAL A 354 -4.84 -7.46 9.45
N SER A 355 -3.98 -6.46 9.59
CA SER A 355 -3.05 -6.35 10.71
C SER A 355 -3.54 -5.30 11.71
N ASN A 356 -3.70 -5.70 12.97
CA ASN A 356 -4.17 -4.82 14.03
C ASN A 356 -3.46 -5.10 15.37
N VAL A 357 -3.81 -4.39 16.43
CA VAL A 357 -3.18 -4.56 17.75
C VAL A 357 -3.22 -5.98 18.32
N ASN A 358 -4.14 -6.82 17.84
CA ASN A 358 -4.36 -8.20 18.29
C ASN A 358 -3.59 -9.23 17.46
N GLY A 359 -2.97 -8.83 16.36
CA GLY A 359 -2.27 -9.71 15.43
C GLY A 359 -2.83 -9.68 14.02
N LEU A 360 -2.62 -10.75 13.29
CA LEU A 360 -2.99 -10.91 11.89
C LEU A 360 -4.34 -11.63 11.77
N SER A 361 -5.17 -11.18 10.85
CA SER A 361 -6.43 -11.83 10.50
C SER A 361 -6.56 -11.86 8.97
N LEU A 362 -7.18 -12.88 8.41
CA LEU A 362 -7.44 -13.01 6.98
C LEU A 362 -8.93 -13.27 6.78
N LEU A 363 -9.51 -12.51 5.89
CA LEU A 363 -10.92 -12.59 5.48
C LEU A 363 -10.99 -12.93 4.00
N ASN A 364 -11.96 -13.73 3.59
CA ASN A 364 -12.36 -13.84 2.19
C ASN A 364 -13.00 -12.53 1.70
N HIS A 365 -13.14 -12.38 0.40
CA HIS A 365 -13.83 -11.28 -0.28
C HIS A 365 -15.25 -10.99 0.28
N ASP A 366 -15.95 -12.00 0.82
CA ASP A 366 -17.28 -11.88 1.43
C ASP A 366 -17.26 -11.58 2.94
N GLY A 367 -16.08 -11.35 3.53
CA GLY A 367 -15.86 -11.06 4.95
C GLY A 367 -15.88 -12.29 5.86
N SER A 368 -15.99 -13.51 5.31
CA SER A 368 -15.84 -14.73 6.09
C SER A 368 -14.40 -14.90 6.58
N ILE A 369 -14.26 -15.31 7.85
CA ILE A 369 -12.94 -15.33 8.50
C ILE A 369 -12.21 -16.64 8.18
N ILE A 370 -11.04 -16.56 7.53
CA ILE A 370 -10.13 -17.69 7.33
C ILE A 370 -9.33 -17.94 8.60
N PHE A 371 -8.69 -16.91 9.15
CA PHE A 371 -8.07 -16.95 10.47
C PHE A 371 -8.17 -15.58 11.17
N GLN A 372 -8.03 -15.53 12.50
CA GLN A 372 -8.18 -14.32 13.28
C GLN A 372 -7.16 -14.22 14.40
N ASN A 373 -6.61 -13.01 14.62
CA ASN A 373 -5.77 -12.64 15.75
C ASN A 373 -4.57 -13.58 15.96
N GLN A 374 -3.89 -13.95 14.86
CA GLN A 374 -2.71 -14.80 14.92
C GLN A 374 -1.43 -13.97 15.21
N GLN A 375 -0.57 -14.49 16.09
CA GLN A 375 0.75 -13.93 16.40
C GLN A 375 1.84 -14.99 16.12
N PRO A 376 2.16 -15.27 14.84
CA PRO A 376 2.98 -16.44 14.49
C PRO A 376 4.41 -16.39 15.02
N THR A 377 4.99 -15.20 15.24
CA THR A 377 6.33 -15.04 15.84
C THR A 377 6.34 -15.27 17.34
N GLY A 378 5.17 -15.26 17.99
CA GLY A 378 5.04 -15.30 19.45
C GLY A 378 5.27 -13.96 20.13
N ASP A 379 5.43 -12.87 19.37
CA ASP A 379 5.51 -11.52 19.92
C ASP A 379 4.17 -11.09 20.53
N PRO A 380 4.16 -10.30 21.62
CA PRO A 380 2.94 -9.97 22.34
C PRO A 380 2.03 -9.08 21.48
N VAL A 381 0.72 -9.13 21.76
CA VAL A 381 -0.24 -8.16 21.22
C VAL A 381 0.15 -6.74 21.61
N GLY A 382 -0.11 -5.77 20.74
CA GLY A 382 0.22 -4.38 21.01
C GLY A 382 0.21 -3.50 19.78
N PHE A 383 0.08 -2.21 20.02
CA PHE A 383 0.02 -1.17 19.00
C PHE A 383 1.29 -1.17 18.13
N THR A 384 2.47 -1.04 18.71
CA THR A 384 3.74 -1.01 17.98
C THR A 384 4.25 -2.39 17.58
N THR A 385 3.51 -3.45 17.87
CA THR A 385 3.92 -4.83 17.52
C THR A 385 3.23 -5.30 16.25
N TRP A 386 1.89 -5.25 16.20
CA TRP A 386 1.12 -5.87 15.13
C TRP A 386 0.26 -4.91 14.30
N LEU A 387 0.00 -3.69 14.76
CA LEU A 387 -0.70 -2.68 13.94
C LEU A 387 0.28 -2.08 12.94
N ARG A 388 0.54 -2.78 11.84
CA ARG A 388 1.51 -2.41 10.80
C ARG A 388 1.01 -2.86 9.45
N PRO A 389 1.11 -2.05 8.39
CA PRO A 389 0.78 -2.50 7.04
C PRO A 389 1.63 -3.72 6.65
N SER A 390 1.02 -4.66 5.95
CA SER A 390 1.70 -5.81 5.34
C SER A 390 1.98 -5.55 3.87
N THR A 391 2.94 -6.29 3.32
CA THR A 391 3.32 -6.28 1.91
C THR A 391 3.03 -7.66 1.34
N VAL A 392 2.45 -7.74 0.16
CA VAL A 392 2.16 -8.99 -0.54
C VAL A 392 3.02 -9.08 -1.79
N HIS A 393 3.70 -10.20 -1.98
CA HIS A 393 4.49 -10.52 -3.16
C HIS A 393 4.83 -12.01 -3.17
N ASP A 394 5.32 -12.54 -4.30
CA ASP A 394 5.98 -13.84 -4.36
C ASP A 394 7.42 -13.68 -3.84
N PHE A 395 7.67 -14.16 -2.62
CA PHE A 395 8.96 -14.01 -1.94
C PHE A 395 9.87 -15.25 -2.08
N ASP A 396 9.37 -16.36 -2.59
CA ASP A 396 10.18 -17.58 -2.76
C ASP A 396 10.19 -18.12 -4.21
N GLY A 397 9.55 -17.42 -5.14
CA GLY A 397 9.57 -17.72 -6.57
C GLY A 397 8.75 -18.94 -6.95
N ASP A 398 7.76 -19.33 -6.14
CA ASP A 398 6.93 -20.51 -6.43
C ASP A 398 5.65 -20.17 -7.22
N GLY A 399 5.39 -18.88 -7.46
CA GLY A 399 4.26 -18.35 -8.21
C GLY A 399 3.01 -18.14 -7.38
N GLU A 400 3.05 -18.42 -6.07
CA GLU A 400 1.97 -18.16 -5.13
C GLU A 400 2.35 -16.97 -4.23
N PRO A 401 1.43 -16.06 -3.89
CA PRO A 401 1.79 -14.89 -3.11
C PRO A 401 1.97 -15.20 -1.62
N GLU A 402 3.02 -14.66 -1.04
CA GLU A 402 3.23 -14.56 0.39
C GLU A 402 2.92 -13.14 0.88
N PHE A 403 2.94 -12.97 2.20
CA PHE A 403 2.90 -11.64 2.79
C PHE A 403 3.99 -11.43 3.85
N ALA A 404 4.50 -10.21 3.91
CA ALA A 404 5.51 -9.78 4.87
C ALA A 404 4.93 -8.75 5.83
N VAL A 405 5.28 -8.87 7.12
CA VAL A 405 4.92 -7.88 8.15
C VAL A 405 5.94 -7.87 9.28
N SER A 406 6.15 -6.71 9.89
CA SER A 406 6.99 -6.59 11.08
C SER A 406 6.19 -6.86 12.36
N SER A 407 6.85 -7.45 13.35
CA SER A 407 6.35 -7.60 14.72
C SER A 407 7.23 -6.85 15.74
N ALA A 408 7.81 -5.72 15.35
CA ALA A 408 8.76 -4.91 16.09
C ALA A 408 10.15 -5.56 16.28
N ASN A 409 10.21 -6.85 16.62
CA ASN A 409 11.46 -7.59 16.82
C ASN A 409 11.94 -8.31 15.56
N ASN A 410 11.01 -8.58 14.63
CA ASN A 410 11.27 -9.35 13.43
C ASN A 410 10.50 -8.77 12.25
N TYR A 411 11.13 -8.69 11.10
CA TYR A 411 10.45 -8.63 9.82
C TYR A 411 10.30 -10.05 9.31
N THR A 412 9.09 -10.45 8.94
CA THR A 412 8.77 -11.87 8.73
C THR A 412 7.91 -12.05 7.51
N VAL A 413 8.26 -13.00 6.65
CA VAL A 413 7.46 -13.45 5.51
C VAL A 413 6.70 -14.70 5.88
N TYR A 414 5.44 -14.75 5.47
CA TYR A 414 4.49 -15.81 5.80
C TYR A 414 3.78 -16.33 4.57
N ARG A 415 3.62 -17.65 4.49
CA ARG A 415 2.61 -18.25 3.61
C ARG A 415 1.20 -18.02 4.16
N PRO A 416 0.22 -17.68 3.30
CA PRO A 416 -1.10 -17.22 3.77
C PRO A 416 -1.94 -18.32 4.42
N GLN A 417 -1.80 -19.58 4.03
CA GLN A 417 -2.60 -20.69 4.58
C GLN A 417 -2.21 -20.98 6.04
N GLY A 418 -2.83 -20.24 6.98
CA GLY A 418 -2.64 -20.41 8.42
C GLY A 418 -1.30 -19.84 8.92
N PRO A 419 -1.03 -18.58 8.73
CA PRO A 419 0.21 -17.80 8.58
C PRO A 419 1.47 -18.55 9.04
N THR A 420 2.02 -19.37 8.13
CA THR A 420 3.22 -20.16 8.39
C THR A 420 4.45 -19.34 8.04
N ILE A 421 5.40 -19.24 8.96
CA ILE A 421 6.66 -18.49 8.72
C ILE A 421 7.46 -19.17 7.63
N LEU A 422 7.72 -18.46 6.52
CA LEU A 422 8.67 -18.83 5.50
C LEU A 422 10.09 -18.52 6.00
N TRP A 423 10.34 -17.26 6.32
CA TRP A 423 11.57 -16.82 7.00
C TRP A 423 11.30 -15.61 7.89
N LYS A 424 12.24 -15.28 8.76
CA LYS A 424 12.21 -14.06 9.58
C LYS A 424 13.61 -13.53 9.82
N ALA A 425 13.73 -12.21 9.81
CA ALA A 425 14.96 -11.49 10.11
C ALA A 425 14.78 -10.59 11.34
N PRO A 426 15.79 -10.46 12.22
CA PRO A 426 15.69 -9.57 13.37
C PRO A 426 15.76 -8.10 12.92
N VAL A 427 14.86 -7.29 13.46
CA VAL A 427 14.81 -5.82 13.30
C VAL A 427 14.59 -5.17 14.67
N SER A 428 14.73 -3.86 14.76
CA SER A 428 14.48 -3.11 15.99
C SER A 428 13.58 -1.93 15.68
N ASP A 429 12.28 -2.14 15.84
CA ASP A 429 11.27 -1.13 15.54
C ASP A 429 10.17 -1.12 16.59
N PHE A 430 10.40 -0.38 17.67
CA PHE A 430 9.48 -0.25 18.80
C PHE A 430 8.79 1.10 18.85
N SER A 431 9.23 2.06 18.02
CA SER A 431 8.77 3.44 18.10
C SER A 431 7.53 3.71 17.24
N GLY A 432 7.29 2.90 16.20
CA GLY A 432 6.23 3.20 15.24
C GLY A 432 5.52 1.99 14.67
N ILE A 433 4.94 2.21 13.50
CA ILE A 433 4.08 1.28 12.78
C ILE A 433 4.50 1.14 11.30
N ALA A 434 5.79 1.37 11.00
CA ALA A 434 6.31 1.32 9.63
C ALA A 434 6.02 -0.01 8.94
N ALA A 435 5.78 0.07 7.65
CA ALA A 435 5.61 -1.06 6.76
C ALA A 435 6.92 -1.46 6.06
N GLY A 436 6.88 -2.56 5.34
CA GLY A 436 7.87 -2.92 4.34
C GLY A 436 7.34 -2.73 2.92
N THR A 437 8.18 -3.07 1.96
CA THR A 437 7.87 -3.13 0.53
C THR A 437 8.62 -4.32 -0.07
N ALA A 438 8.27 -4.74 -1.26
CA ALA A 438 8.97 -5.78 -1.99
C ALA A 438 9.11 -5.40 -3.46
N PHE A 439 10.18 -5.87 -4.08
CA PHE A 439 10.41 -5.74 -5.51
C PHE A 439 11.43 -6.79 -5.94
N ASP A 440 11.21 -7.42 -7.08
CA ASP A 440 12.17 -8.31 -7.71
C ASP A 440 13.20 -7.47 -8.48
N PHE A 441 14.30 -7.06 -7.80
CA PHE A 441 15.35 -6.23 -8.42
C PHE A 441 16.15 -6.97 -9.48
N LEU A 442 16.16 -8.28 -9.42
CA LEU A 442 16.99 -9.12 -10.30
C LEU A 442 16.21 -9.69 -11.48
N GLY A 443 14.88 -9.65 -11.46
CA GLY A 443 14.03 -10.25 -12.48
C GLY A 443 14.11 -11.78 -12.48
N ASP A 444 14.43 -12.37 -11.34
CA ASP A 444 14.62 -13.83 -11.22
C ASP A 444 13.36 -14.53 -10.67
N GLY A 445 12.29 -13.78 -10.45
CA GLY A 445 11.01 -14.26 -9.94
C GLY A 445 10.93 -14.34 -8.42
N VAL A 446 11.98 -13.92 -7.69
CA VAL A 446 12.03 -13.90 -6.23
C VAL A 446 12.10 -12.44 -5.77
N ALA A 447 11.08 -11.94 -5.11
CA ALA A 447 11.09 -10.56 -4.64
C ALA A 447 12.01 -10.37 -3.44
N GLU A 448 12.87 -9.34 -3.51
CA GLU A 448 13.58 -8.85 -2.34
C GLU A 448 12.65 -8.04 -1.45
N ALA A 449 12.74 -8.33 -0.16
CA ALA A 449 11.95 -7.64 0.85
C ALA A 449 12.70 -6.45 1.45
N MET A 450 12.07 -5.30 1.49
CA MET A 450 12.64 -4.07 2.07
C MET A 450 11.97 -3.72 3.39
N TYR A 451 12.76 -3.33 4.38
CA TYR A 451 12.25 -2.83 5.65
C TYR A 451 13.17 -1.77 6.23
N ALA A 452 12.61 -0.68 6.69
CA ALA A 452 13.35 0.43 7.29
C ALA A 452 12.97 0.56 8.76
N ASP A 453 13.80 0.00 9.68
CA ASP A 453 13.59 0.10 11.11
C ASP A 453 14.12 1.43 11.69
N GLU A 454 14.16 1.58 13.01
CA GLU A 454 14.60 2.80 13.68
C GLU A 454 16.04 3.22 13.33
N GLN A 455 16.90 2.30 12.88
CA GLN A 455 18.33 2.53 12.75
C GLN A 455 18.91 2.11 11.40
N THR A 456 18.19 1.26 10.66
CA THR A 456 18.73 0.63 9.46
C THR A 456 17.64 0.45 8.40
N MET A 457 17.99 0.77 7.17
CA MET A 457 17.27 0.31 5.99
C MET A 457 17.86 -1.03 5.58
N PHE A 458 17.02 -2.05 5.46
CA PHE A 458 17.38 -3.40 5.05
C PHE A 458 16.79 -3.73 3.68
N ILE A 459 17.53 -4.52 2.91
CA ILE A 459 17.01 -5.35 1.84
C ILE A 459 17.35 -6.80 2.20
N PHE A 460 16.34 -7.66 2.15
CA PHE A 460 16.45 -9.09 2.45
C PHE A 460 16.20 -9.90 1.18
N GLY A 461 17.02 -10.91 0.92
CA GLY A 461 16.79 -11.87 -0.14
C GLY A 461 15.73 -12.91 0.23
N GLY A 462 15.41 -13.81 -0.72
CA GLY A 462 14.34 -14.79 -0.60
C GLY A 462 14.45 -15.79 0.57
N ALA A 463 15.62 -15.91 1.21
CA ALA A 463 15.82 -16.71 2.42
C ALA A 463 15.93 -15.87 3.71
N GLY A 464 15.70 -14.57 3.63
CA GLY A 464 15.76 -13.64 4.75
C GLY A 464 17.17 -13.19 5.15
N GLU A 465 18.17 -13.44 4.33
CA GLU A 465 19.53 -12.88 4.49
C GLU A 465 19.56 -11.40 4.13
N ALA A 466 20.28 -10.60 4.88
CA ALA A 466 20.42 -9.18 4.58
C ALA A 466 21.40 -8.95 3.42
N LEU A 467 20.89 -8.53 2.29
CA LEU A 467 21.67 -8.15 1.10
C LEU A 467 22.22 -6.74 1.25
N LEU A 468 21.45 -5.83 1.88
CA LEU A 468 21.84 -4.44 2.13
C LEU A 468 21.50 -4.03 3.56
N GLN A 469 22.36 -3.19 4.14
CA GLN A 469 22.11 -2.49 5.39
C GLN A 469 22.68 -1.08 5.31
N ILE A 470 21.80 -0.07 5.25
CA ILE A 470 22.18 1.34 5.24
C ILE A 470 21.78 1.98 6.57
N PRO A 471 22.70 2.64 7.28
CA PRO A 471 22.35 3.36 8.50
C PRO A 471 21.33 4.47 8.23
N ARG A 472 20.31 4.54 9.07
CA ARG A 472 19.35 5.65 9.15
C ARG A 472 19.00 5.94 10.60
N SER A 473 18.20 6.96 10.83
CA SER A 473 17.61 7.20 12.14
C SER A 473 16.18 7.71 11.94
N SER A 474 15.21 6.92 12.38
CA SER A 474 13.80 7.29 12.31
C SER A 474 13.04 6.76 13.52
N GLY A 475 12.09 7.51 14.02
CA GLY A 475 11.12 7.03 15.00
C GLY A 475 9.94 6.35 14.34
N THR A 476 10.09 5.86 13.17
CA THR A 476 9.20 5.07 12.32
C THR A 476 7.71 5.27 12.62
N LEU A 477 6.97 5.97 11.77
CA LEU A 477 5.53 6.10 11.93
C LEU A 477 4.82 5.28 10.85
N SER A 478 4.37 5.91 9.77
CA SER A 478 3.68 5.23 8.68
C SER A 478 4.50 5.21 7.37
N GLU A 479 5.76 5.65 7.45
CA GLU A 479 6.66 5.61 6.31
C GLU A 479 7.14 4.18 6.01
N TYR A 480 7.34 3.91 4.74
CA TYR A 480 8.02 2.71 4.23
C TYR A 480 8.80 3.05 2.97
N PRO A 481 9.81 2.24 2.60
CA PRO A 481 10.54 2.42 1.36
C PRO A 481 9.60 2.27 0.16
N VAL A 482 9.79 3.04 -0.89
CA VAL A 482 9.09 2.86 -2.17
C VAL A 482 10.08 2.60 -3.28
N VAL A 483 9.65 1.91 -4.34
CA VAL A 483 10.47 1.55 -5.49
C VAL A 483 9.88 2.17 -6.75
N ALA A 484 10.70 2.93 -7.45
CA ALA A 484 10.34 3.53 -8.74
C ALA A 484 11.61 3.84 -9.54
N ASP A 485 11.51 3.90 -10.86
CA ASP A 485 12.50 4.54 -11.73
C ASP A 485 12.34 6.05 -11.55
N VAL A 486 13.16 6.66 -10.69
CA VAL A 486 13.02 8.07 -10.31
C VAL A 486 13.88 9.02 -11.15
N ASP A 487 14.80 8.50 -11.96
CA ASP A 487 15.67 9.32 -12.81
C ASP A 487 15.51 9.04 -14.31
N ASN A 488 14.53 8.21 -14.65
CA ASN A 488 14.13 7.88 -16.02
C ASN A 488 15.27 7.23 -16.82
N ASP A 489 16.10 6.42 -16.14
CA ASP A 489 17.22 5.70 -16.77
C ASP A 489 16.87 4.24 -17.11
N GLY A 490 15.71 3.75 -16.66
CA GLY A 490 15.18 2.41 -16.90
C GLY A 490 15.63 1.39 -15.87
N SER A 491 16.22 1.80 -14.76
CA SER A 491 16.52 0.97 -13.59
C SER A 491 15.62 1.35 -12.42
N ALA A 492 15.53 0.50 -11.42
CA ALA A 492 14.75 0.79 -10.21
C ALA A 492 15.60 1.51 -9.17
N GLU A 493 15.02 2.50 -8.48
CA GLU A 493 15.57 3.11 -7.29
C GLU A 493 14.67 2.87 -6.09
N ILE A 494 15.27 2.99 -4.90
CA ILE A 494 14.57 2.91 -3.61
C ILE A 494 14.59 4.29 -2.96
N VAL A 495 13.41 4.81 -2.64
CA VAL A 495 13.25 6.08 -1.92
C VAL A 495 12.92 5.81 -0.46
N VAL A 496 13.74 6.33 0.46
CA VAL A 496 13.58 6.15 1.91
C VAL A 496 13.50 7.50 2.59
N VAL A 497 12.49 7.72 3.41
CA VAL A 497 12.37 8.92 4.25
C VAL A 497 12.70 8.61 5.70
N SER A 498 13.03 9.63 6.48
CA SER A 498 13.45 9.48 7.87
C SER A 498 13.07 10.68 8.73
N CYS A 499 12.94 10.46 10.03
CA CYS A 499 12.61 11.48 11.00
C CYS A 499 13.57 11.46 12.17
N GLN A 500 14.79 11.52 12.13
CA GLN A 500 15.79 11.60 13.21
C GLN A 500 15.29 11.10 14.57
N PHE A 501 15.74 9.94 15.01
CA PHE A 501 15.34 9.34 16.29
C PHE A 501 16.45 9.48 17.33
N GLY A 502 16.08 9.74 18.61
CA GLY A 502 17.04 9.80 19.71
C GLY A 502 18.15 10.86 19.53
N GLY A 503 17.91 11.92 18.75
CA GLY A 503 18.90 12.97 18.47
C GLY A 503 20.00 12.56 17.49
N THR A 504 19.89 11.40 16.85
CA THR A 504 20.83 10.97 15.81
C THR A 504 20.43 11.61 14.48
N PRO A 505 21.31 12.41 13.83
CA PRO A 505 21.00 12.99 12.54
C PRO A 505 20.83 11.93 11.45
N SER A 506 19.84 12.14 10.58
CA SER A 506 19.65 11.38 9.35
C SER A 506 19.19 12.34 8.26
N PRO A 507 19.53 12.13 6.98
CA PRO A 507 18.85 12.83 5.90
C PRO A 507 17.34 12.59 5.95
N THR A 508 16.56 13.58 5.52
CA THR A 508 15.09 13.43 5.43
C THR A 508 14.73 12.46 4.32
N VAL A 509 15.47 12.47 3.21
CA VAL A 509 15.31 11.55 2.08
C VAL A 509 16.66 10.94 1.72
N GLN A 510 16.65 9.66 1.40
CA GLN A 510 17.77 8.93 0.80
C GLN A 510 17.24 8.20 -0.43
N VAL A 511 17.97 8.29 -1.55
CA VAL A 511 17.70 7.49 -2.75
C VAL A 511 18.87 6.54 -2.97
N ILE A 512 18.53 5.28 -3.21
CA ILE A 512 19.46 4.15 -3.33
C ILE A 512 19.23 3.52 -4.68
N ARG A 513 20.31 3.23 -5.43
CA ARG A 513 20.28 2.54 -6.72
C ARG A 513 21.29 1.41 -6.77
N ASP A 514 21.27 0.61 -7.81
CA ASP A 514 22.44 -0.20 -8.19
C ASP A 514 23.51 0.72 -8.76
N LYS A 515 24.76 0.49 -8.42
CA LYS A 515 25.88 1.34 -8.80
C LYS A 515 26.12 1.46 -10.30
N GLU A 516 25.70 0.50 -11.08
CA GLU A 516 25.84 0.45 -12.53
C GLU A 516 24.48 0.42 -13.24
N ASP A 517 23.40 0.77 -12.52
CA ASP A 517 22.01 0.85 -12.99
C ASP A 517 21.57 -0.47 -13.68
N ARG A 518 21.76 -1.59 -12.95
CA ARG A 518 21.53 -2.95 -13.49
C ARG A 518 20.28 -3.61 -12.94
N TRP A 519 19.63 -3.03 -11.93
CA TRP A 519 18.35 -3.52 -11.46
C TRP A 519 17.31 -3.45 -12.58
N ILE A 520 16.32 -4.33 -12.55
CA ILE A 520 15.30 -4.31 -13.59
C ILE A 520 14.47 -3.04 -13.50
N GLN A 521 13.79 -2.73 -14.59
CA GLN A 521 12.95 -1.55 -14.70
C GLN A 521 11.81 -1.58 -13.67
N ALA A 522 11.62 -0.47 -12.97
CA ALA A 522 10.42 -0.18 -12.18
C ALA A 522 9.50 0.79 -12.93
N ARG A 523 8.29 0.95 -12.44
CA ARG A 523 7.39 2.02 -12.88
C ARG A 523 7.92 3.37 -12.40
N ARG A 524 7.61 4.43 -13.14
CA ARG A 524 7.95 5.83 -12.80
C ARG A 524 6.92 6.48 -11.89
N ILE A 525 6.21 5.65 -11.10
CA ILE A 525 5.11 6.11 -10.26
C ILE A 525 5.03 5.29 -8.98
N TRP A 526 4.75 5.99 -7.89
CA TRP A 526 4.24 5.45 -6.64
C TRP A 526 3.33 6.51 -6.03
N ASN A 527 2.07 6.49 -6.37
CA ASN A 527 1.19 7.65 -6.21
C ASN A 527 0.33 7.64 -4.94
N GLN A 528 0.27 6.55 -4.19
CA GLN A 528 -0.51 6.47 -2.96
C GLN A 528 -0.05 5.35 -2.02
N HIS A 529 -0.51 5.36 -0.76
CA HIS A 529 -0.12 4.41 0.27
C HIS A 529 -0.44 2.95 -0.08
N THR A 530 -1.59 2.70 -0.66
CA THR A 530 -2.03 1.35 -1.07
C THR A 530 -1.78 1.08 -2.55
N TYR A 531 -0.63 1.57 -3.07
CA TYR A 531 -0.25 1.35 -4.45
C TYR A 531 -0.07 -0.14 -4.74
N HIS A 532 -0.79 -0.62 -5.73
CA HIS A 532 -0.57 -1.92 -6.37
C HIS A 532 -1.12 -1.89 -7.80
N VAL A 533 -0.65 -2.82 -8.63
CA VAL A 533 -0.85 -2.78 -10.08
C VAL A 533 -2.32 -2.72 -10.50
N THR A 534 -3.21 -3.38 -9.76
CA THR A 534 -4.62 -3.53 -10.13
C THR A 534 -5.51 -2.33 -9.78
N ASN A 535 -5.07 -1.42 -8.92
CA ASN A 535 -5.86 -0.23 -8.55
C ASN A 535 -5.44 1.05 -9.30
N MET A 536 -4.62 0.93 -10.37
CA MET A 536 -3.98 2.05 -11.06
C MET A 536 -4.44 2.25 -12.50
N VAL A 537 -5.57 1.72 -12.89
CA VAL A 537 -5.99 1.63 -14.31
C VAL A 537 -6.25 2.98 -14.97
N TYR A 538 -6.43 4.09 -14.24
CA TYR A 538 -6.82 5.37 -14.85
C TYR A 538 -6.31 6.66 -14.16
N LEU A 539 -5.25 6.61 -13.34
CA LEU A 539 -4.89 7.77 -12.52
C LEU A 539 -3.66 8.57 -13.01
N VAL A 540 -3.12 8.31 -14.23
CA VAL A 540 -2.01 9.09 -14.82
C VAL A 540 -2.20 9.30 -16.30
#